data_84df8782ab3620daf44c61b7a2f82fee
#
_entry.id   84df8782ab3620daf44c61b7a2f82fee
#
_cell.length_a   1.000
_cell.length_b   1.000
_cell.length_c   1.000
_cell.angle_alpha   90.00
_cell.angle_beta   90.00
_cell.angle_gamma   90.00
#
_symmetry.space_group_name_H-M   'P 1'
#
loop_
_entity.id
_entity.type
_entity.pdbx_description
1 polymer ?
#
loop_
_entity_poly.entity_id
_entity_poly.type
_entity_poly.pdbx_seq_one_letter_code
_entity_poly.pdbx_strand_id
1 'polypeptide(L)'
;LFLRETLTPLPLVHGGTGSLSHSDEQPDFLPDKYEAGTLNAAGLAGLEAGVTWVLEEGVETLFERERERLSILLDGLSSIDAVTVHGPAGRDGRVGVVSLTHADAEPSRLGRYLYDTAGICCRVGLHCAPEAHKTLGTYDKGTVRLAPGPFNTNQEMEQVVEAVASFEGGRR
;
A
#
# COMPACT_ATOMS: atom_id res chain seq x y z
N LEU A 1 -21.04 -1.21 2.95
CA LEU A 1 -21.32 -2.37 3.80
C LEU A 1 -22.00 -3.47 2.98
N PHE A 2 -21.42 -4.69 2.98
CA PHE A 2 -22.04 -5.86 2.36
C PHE A 2 -22.60 -6.75 3.45
N LEU A 3 -23.89 -7.04 3.38
CA LEU A 3 -24.60 -7.91 4.31
C LEU A 3 -25.21 -9.09 3.55
N ARG A 4 -25.10 -10.28 4.15
CA ARG A 4 -25.88 -11.42 3.69
C ARG A 4 -27.34 -11.16 4.05
N GLU A 5 -28.30 -11.48 3.16
CA GLU A 5 -29.73 -11.22 3.35
C GLU A 5 -30.32 -11.77 4.65
N THR A 6 -29.73 -12.83 5.19
CA THR A 6 -30.16 -13.46 6.45
C THR A 6 -29.63 -12.76 7.71
N LEU A 7 -28.78 -11.74 7.57
CA LEU A 7 -28.16 -11.02 8.70
C LEU A 7 -28.79 -9.64 8.87
N THR A 8 -29.20 -9.35 10.09
CA THR A 8 -29.76 -8.05 10.49
C THR A 8 -29.02 -7.55 11.73
N PRO A 9 -27.76 -7.08 11.59
CA PRO A 9 -27.03 -6.53 12.74
C PRO A 9 -27.66 -5.26 13.27
N LEU A 10 -27.32 -4.90 14.50
CA LEU A 10 -27.70 -3.60 15.07
C LEU A 10 -26.85 -2.49 14.43
N PRO A 11 -27.45 -1.31 14.15
CA PRO A 11 -26.67 -0.14 13.74
C PRO A 11 -25.70 0.27 14.84
N LEU A 12 -24.45 0.56 14.47
CA LEU A 12 -23.45 1.10 15.40
C LEU A 12 -23.46 2.63 15.45
N VAL A 13 -23.90 3.27 14.36
CA VAL A 13 -23.97 4.72 14.23
C VAL A 13 -25.42 5.09 14.00
N HIS A 14 -25.91 6.00 14.81
CA HIS A 14 -27.28 6.55 14.72
C HIS A 14 -27.19 8.02 14.34
N GLY A 15 -28.14 8.50 13.53
CA GLY A 15 -28.19 9.89 13.10
C GLY A 15 -29.29 10.13 12.08
N GLY A 16 -29.43 11.38 11.65
CA GLY A 16 -30.44 11.74 10.65
C GLY A 16 -30.14 11.03 9.32
N THR A 17 -31.16 10.45 8.72
CA THR A 17 -31.11 9.77 7.42
C THR A 17 -31.82 10.57 6.33
N GLY A 18 -32.59 11.59 6.71
CA GLY A 18 -33.40 12.40 5.80
C GLY A 18 -34.73 11.77 5.38
N SER A 19 -34.96 10.49 5.66
CA SER A 19 -36.19 9.76 5.28
C SER A 19 -37.29 9.84 6.32
N LEU A 20 -36.97 9.78 7.62
CA LEU A 20 -37.90 9.84 8.74
C LEU A 20 -37.53 10.98 9.71
N SER A 21 -37.48 12.22 9.21
CA SER A 21 -37.05 13.40 10.00
C SER A 21 -37.96 13.72 11.20
N HIS A 22 -39.12 13.11 11.30
CA HIS A 22 -40.08 13.26 12.40
C HIS A 22 -39.95 12.19 13.49
N SER A 23 -39.06 11.19 13.28
CA SER A 23 -38.83 10.10 14.23
C SER A 23 -37.51 10.32 14.97
N ASP A 24 -37.50 10.03 16.28
CA ASP A 24 -36.33 10.00 17.13
C ASP A 24 -35.59 8.65 17.02
N GLU A 25 -36.18 7.68 16.31
CA GLU A 25 -35.61 6.34 16.13
C GLU A 25 -34.98 6.16 14.75
N GLN A 26 -33.90 5.36 14.69
CA GLN A 26 -33.25 4.96 13.45
C GLN A 26 -34.26 4.13 12.62
N PRO A 27 -34.41 4.39 11.32
CA PRO A 27 -35.21 3.56 10.43
C PRO A 27 -34.80 2.10 10.42
N ASP A 28 -35.79 1.20 10.32
CA ASP A 28 -35.51 -0.24 10.21
C ASP A 28 -35.35 -0.75 8.77
N PHE A 29 -35.67 0.09 7.79
CA PHE A 29 -35.54 -0.28 6.38
C PHE A 29 -34.15 0.07 5.80
N LEU A 30 -33.75 -0.67 4.79
CA LEU A 30 -32.49 -0.45 4.05
C LEU A 30 -32.69 0.60 2.93
N PRO A 31 -31.67 1.42 2.63
CA PRO A 31 -30.34 1.43 3.25
C PRO A 31 -30.25 2.25 4.54
N ASP A 32 -31.25 3.04 4.87
CA ASP A 32 -31.24 4.06 5.93
C ASP A 32 -30.90 3.50 7.32
N LYS A 33 -31.24 2.24 7.59
CA LYS A 33 -30.89 1.56 8.84
C LYS A 33 -29.39 1.63 9.17
N TYR A 34 -28.53 1.60 8.15
CA TYR A 34 -27.08 1.57 8.32
C TYR A 34 -26.36 2.80 7.78
N GLU A 35 -27.10 3.76 7.23
CA GLU A 35 -26.57 4.97 6.62
C GLU A 35 -27.05 6.20 7.37
N ALA A 36 -26.29 6.59 8.41
CA ALA A 36 -26.57 7.79 9.18
C ALA A 36 -25.75 8.98 8.66
N GLY A 37 -26.41 10.13 8.49
CA GLY A 37 -25.81 11.36 8.01
C GLY A 37 -25.77 11.49 6.49
N THR A 38 -25.16 12.56 6.00
CA THR A 38 -25.01 12.82 4.55
C THR A 38 -23.99 11.86 3.95
N LEU A 39 -24.39 11.17 2.88
CA LEU A 39 -23.51 10.25 2.17
C LEU A 39 -22.32 10.97 1.53
N ASN A 40 -21.16 10.32 1.53
CA ASN A 40 -19.98 10.77 0.80
C ASN A 40 -20.13 10.47 -0.69
N ALA A 41 -20.97 11.21 -1.39
CA ALA A 41 -21.27 11.00 -2.81
C ALA A 41 -20.02 11.09 -3.69
N ALA A 42 -19.12 12.03 -3.40
CA ALA A 42 -17.86 12.16 -4.15
C ALA A 42 -16.96 10.91 -3.97
N GLY A 43 -16.86 10.39 -2.73
CA GLY A 43 -16.12 9.16 -2.47
C GLY A 43 -16.75 7.93 -3.12
N LEU A 44 -18.08 7.85 -3.16
CA LEU A 44 -18.79 6.76 -3.84
C LEU A 44 -18.57 6.78 -5.35
N ALA A 45 -18.64 7.96 -5.99
CA ALA A 45 -18.33 8.11 -7.41
C ALA A 45 -16.87 7.72 -7.72
N GLY A 46 -15.92 8.10 -6.87
CA GLY A 46 -14.53 7.68 -7.00
C GLY A 46 -14.34 6.17 -6.83
N LEU A 47 -15.06 5.56 -5.89
CA LEU A 47 -15.05 4.10 -5.69
C LEU A 47 -15.62 3.36 -6.92
N GLU A 48 -16.74 3.84 -7.47
CA GLU A 48 -17.34 3.27 -8.69
C GLU A 48 -16.34 3.31 -9.85
N ALA A 49 -15.72 4.47 -10.11
CA ALA A 49 -14.71 4.61 -11.16
C ALA A 49 -13.52 3.68 -10.95
N GLY A 50 -13.00 3.57 -9.72
CA GLY A 50 -11.88 2.69 -9.39
C GLY A 50 -12.21 1.21 -9.56
N VAL A 51 -13.39 0.76 -9.11
CA VAL A 51 -13.85 -0.62 -9.28
C VAL A 51 -14.09 -0.95 -10.76
N THR A 52 -14.72 -0.04 -11.50
CA THR A 52 -14.94 -0.20 -12.94
C THR A 52 -13.62 -0.38 -13.67
N TRP A 53 -12.64 0.48 -13.40
CA TRP A 53 -11.31 0.37 -14.00
C TRP A 53 -10.62 -0.96 -13.67
N VAL A 54 -10.67 -1.43 -12.42
CA VAL A 54 -10.09 -2.73 -12.04
C VAL A 54 -10.77 -3.90 -12.77
N LEU A 55 -12.10 -3.82 -12.95
CA LEU A 55 -12.84 -4.86 -13.69
C LEU A 55 -12.53 -4.85 -15.20
N GLU A 56 -12.33 -3.67 -15.79
CA GLU A 56 -11.96 -3.51 -17.21
C GLU A 56 -10.53 -4.01 -17.48
N GLU A 57 -9.57 -3.67 -16.62
CA GLU A 57 -8.18 -4.15 -16.74
C GLU A 57 -8.04 -5.65 -16.43
N GLY A 58 -8.89 -6.16 -15.56
CA GLY A 58 -8.84 -7.53 -15.04
C GLY A 58 -7.86 -7.72 -13.89
N VAL A 59 -8.34 -8.34 -12.81
CA VAL A 59 -7.56 -8.54 -11.56
C VAL A 59 -6.31 -9.38 -11.83
N GLU A 60 -6.43 -10.43 -12.62
CA GLU A 60 -5.32 -11.32 -12.98
C GLU A 60 -4.25 -10.60 -13.79
N THR A 61 -4.66 -9.75 -14.73
CA THR A 61 -3.73 -8.92 -15.54
C THR A 61 -2.97 -7.93 -14.68
N LEU A 62 -3.67 -7.26 -13.76
CA LEU A 62 -3.06 -6.32 -12.82
C LEU A 62 -2.07 -7.02 -11.90
N PHE A 63 -2.43 -8.20 -11.41
CA PHE A 63 -1.57 -9.01 -10.56
C PHE A 63 -0.29 -9.48 -11.28
N GLU A 64 -0.40 -9.94 -12.54
CA GLU A 64 0.79 -10.36 -13.30
C GLU A 64 1.71 -9.17 -13.61
N ARG A 65 1.17 -8.00 -13.92
CA ARG A 65 1.96 -6.76 -14.07
C ARG A 65 2.66 -6.36 -12.76
N GLU A 66 2.00 -6.53 -11.61
CA GLU A 66 2.61 -6.31 -10.29
C GLU A 66 3.75 -7.30 -10.04
N ARG A 67 3.56 -8.57 -10.34
CA ARG A 67 4.58 -9.63 -10.20
C ARG A 67 5.80 -9.38 -11.06
N GLU A 68 5.64 -8.89 -12.28
CA GLU A 68 6.74 -8.54 -13.17
C GLU A 68 7.59 -7.43 -12.57
N ARG A 69 6.97 -6.33 -12.14
CA ARG A 69 7.67 -5.22 -11.46
C ARG A 69 8.36 -5.65 -10.19
N LEU A 70 7.68 -6.48 -9.39
CA LEU A 70 8.27 -7.07 -8.18
C LEU A 70 9.51 -7.91 -8.50
N SER A 71 9.49 -8.70 -9.59
CA SER A 71 10.65 -9.49 -10.01
C SER A 71 11.86 -8.60 -10.33
N ILE A 72 11.65 -7.53 -11.12
CA ILE A 72 12.72 -6.59 -11.46
C ILE A 72 13.36 -5.99 -10.19
N LEU A 73 12.52 -5.55 -9.24
CA LEU A 73 13.01 -5.00 -7.97
C LEU A 73 13.76 -6.04 -7.14
N LEU A 74 13.21 -7.24 -6.98
CA LEU A 74 13.83 -8.30 -6.16
C LEU A 74 15.17 -8.73 -6.76
N ASP A 75 15.21 -9.00 -8.06
CA ASP A 75 16.43 -9.46 -8.76
C ASP A 75 17.51 -8.37 -8.73
N GLY A 76 17.12 -7.13 -9.07
CA GLY A 76 18.05 -6.01 -9.09
C GLY A 76 18.57 -5.65 -7.70
N LEU A 77 17.69 -5.46 -6.73
CA LEU A 77 18.10 -5.07 -5.37
C LEU A 77 18.88 -6.16 -4.65
N SER A 78 18.56 -7.44 -4.88
CA SER A 78 19.31 -8.56 -4.29
C SER A 78 20.70 -8.75 -4.89
N SER A 79 20.99 -8.15 -6.04
CA SER A 79 22.32 -8.16 -6.66
C SER A 79 23.29 -7.12 -6.09
N ILE A 80 22.80 -6.21 -5.23
CA ILE A 80 23.61 -5.14 -4.62
C ILE A 80 24.09 -5.62 -3.25
N ASP A 81 25.40 -5.85 -3.11
CA ASP A 81 26.02 -6.42 -1.89
C ASP A 81 25.67 -5.68 -0.61
N ALA A 82 25.51 -4.35 -0.69
CA ALA A 82 25.17 -3.51 0.48
C ALA A 82 23.69 -3.54 0.86
N VAL A 83 22.83 -4.19 0.07
CA VAL A 83 21.38 -4.20 0.27
C VAL A 83 20.91 -5.54 0.84
N THR A 84 20.07 -5.47 1.85
CA THR A 84 19.31 -6.63 2.35
C THR A 84 17.84 -6.43 2.06
N VAL A 85 17.26 -7.29 1.24
CA VAL A 85 15.80 -7.34 0.99
C VAL A 85 15.16 -8.24 2.02
N HIS A 86 14.16 -7.72 2.72
CA HIS A 86 13.44 -8.44 3.79
C HIS A 86 12.21 -9.17 3.28
N GLY A 87 11.88 -10.30 3.89
CA GLY A 87 10.71 -11.14 3.60
C GLY A 87 11.06 -12.43 2.83
N PRO A 88 10.06 -13.17 2.32
CA PRO A 88 10.28 -14.43 1.61
C PRO A 88 11.21 -14.27 0.41
N ALA A 89 12.02 -15.29 0.13
CA ALA A 89 12.84 -15.31 -1.08
C ALA A 89 11.96 -15.44 -2.33
N GLY A 90 12.32 -14.70 -3.38
CA GLY A 90 11.57 -14.69 -4.64
C GLY A 90 10.21 -13.99 -4.56
N ARG A 91 9.43 -14.10 -5.62
CA ARG A 91 8.16 -13.40 -5.81
C ARG A 91 6.93 -14.18 -5.32
N ASP A 92 7.06 -15.46 -5.07
CA ASP A 92 5.93 -16.29 -4.65
C ASP A 92 5.55 -15.99 -3.20
N GLY A 93 4.24 -15.79 -2.96
CA GLY A 93 3.72 -15.40 -1.66
C GLY A 93 3.97 -13.94 -1.27
N ARG A 94 4.44 -13.10 -2.21
CA ARG A 94 4.58 -11.65 -2.02
C ARG A 94 3.48 -10.89 -2.77
N VAL A 95 3.20 -9.71 -2.28
CA VAL A 95 2.50 -8.63 -3.00
C VAL A 95 3.52 -7.59 -3.45
N GLY A 96 3.12 -6.59 -4.24
CA GLY A 96 3.97 -5.51 -4.76
C GLY A 96 4.60 -4.60 -3.70
N VAL A 97 5.20 -5.19 -2.67
CA VAL A 97 5.88 -4.46 -1.60
C VAL A 97 7.27 -5.04 -1.36
N VAL A 98 8.28 -4.18 -1.38
CA VAL A 98 9.67 -4.53 -1.07
C VAL A 98 10.16 -3.65 0.06
N SER A 99 10.61 -4.27 1.15
CA SER A 99 11.30 -3.60 2.25
C SER A 99 12.77 -3.96 2.22
N LEU A 100 13.63 -2.96 2.34
CA LEU A 100 15.08 -3.14 2.29
C LEU A 100 15.80 -2.31 3.36
N THR A 101 17.01 -2.76 3.70
CA THR A 101 18.01 -2.01 4.47
C THR A 101 19.31 -1.93 3.67
N HIS A 102 20.11 -0.91 3.95
CA HIS A 102 21.43 -0.74 3.37
C HIS A 102 22.47 -0.81 4.49
N ALA A 103 23.56 -1.55 4.26
CA ALA A 103 24.59 -1.78 5.28
C ALA A 103 25.21 -0.49 5.83
N ASP A 104 25.49 0.47 4.93
CA ASP A 104 26.23 1.68 5.24
C ASP A 104 25.33 2.91 5.47
N ALA A 105 24.03 2.75 5.57
CA ALA A 105 23.13 3.90 5.72
C ALA A 105 21.87 3.62 6.52
N GLU A 106 21.44 4.64 7.24
CA GLU A 106 20.10 4.70 7.82
C GLU A 106 19.02 4.79 6.73
N PRO A 107 17.86 4.14 6.91
CA PRO A 107 16.78 4.16 5.93
C PRO A 107 16.33 5.56 5.51
N SER A 108 16.33 6.51 6.46
CA SER A 108 15.97 7.91 6.20
C SER A 108 16.93 8.59 5.21
N ARG A 109 18.22 8.27 5.28
CA ARG A 109 19.23 8.81 4.40
C ARG A 109 19.11 8.25 2.99
N LEU A 110 18.94 6.93 2.85
CA LEU A 110 18.67 6.31 1.56
C LEU A 110 17.39 6.83 0.94
N GLY A 111 16.29 6.91 1.71
CA GLY A 111 15.02 7.42 1.22
C GLY A 111 15.12 8.88 0.76
N ARG A 112 15.87 9.72 1.47
CA ARG A 112 16.12 11.10 1.06
C ARG A 112 16.91 11.18 -0.24
N TYR A 113 17.97 10.38 -0.37
CA TYR A 113 18.77 10.30 -1.59
C TYR A 113 17.92 9.90 -2.80
N LEU A 114 17.11 8.85 -2.67
CA LEU A 114 16.23 8.38 -3.74
C LEU A 114 15.28 9.47 -4.23
N TYR A 115 14.73 10.26 -3.30
CA TYR A 115 13.88 11.39 -3.64
C TYR A 115 14.65 12.52 -4.33
N ASP A 116 15.78 12.96 -3.75
CA ASP A 116 16.51 14.13 -4.22
C ASP A 116 17.22 13.89 -5.57
N THR A 117 17.65 12.64 -5.85
CA THR A 117 18.42 12.32 -7.07
C THR A 117 17.56 11.77 -8.21
N ALA A 118 16.52 11.04 -7.90
CA ALA A 118 15.71 10.33 -8.90
C ALA A 118 14.20 10.58 -8.79
N GLY A 119 13.74 11.43 -7.85
CA GLY A 119 12.32 11.70 -7.64
C GLY A 119 11.54 10.49 -7.13
N ILE A 120 12.23 9.46 -6.62
CA ILE A 120 11.60 8.23 -6.15
C ILE A 120 10.98 8.44 -4.77
N CYS A 121 9.66 8.38 -4.71
CA CYS A 121 8.92 8.44 -3.46
C CYS A 121 8.87 7.05 -2.80
N CYS A 122 9.44 6.95 -1.61
CA CYS A 122 9.40 5.74 -0.80
C CYS A 122 9.00 6.06 0.64
N ARG A 123 8.69 5.05 1.42
CA ARG A 123 8.43 5.25 2.86
C ARG A 123 9.57 4.67 3.69
N VAL A 124 9.95 5.37 4.75
CA VAL A 124 11.03 4.95 5.65
C VAL A 124 10.55 4.77 7.08
N GLY A 125 11.18 3.88 7.85
CA GLY A 125 10.91 3.64 9.27
C GLY A 125 10.14 2.34 9.54
N LEU A 126 9.33 2.32 10.61
CA LEU A 126 8.65 1.12 11.13
C LEU A 126 7.30 0.83 10.44
N HIS A 127 6.80 1.70 9.57
CA HIS A 127 5.56 1.50 8.79
C HIS A 127 4.31 1.13 9.62
N CYS A 128 4.24 1.59 10.89
CA CYS A 128 3.20 1.21 11.86
C CYS A 128 3.13 -0.31 12.16
N ALA A 129 4.24 -1.03 11.98
CA ALA A 129 4.33 -2.47 12.15
C ALA A 129 5.51 -2.88 13.08
N PRO A 130 5.56 -2.41 14.33
CA PRO A 130 6.70 -2.63 15.22
C PRO A 130 6.99 -4.11 15.44
N GLU A 131 5.97 -4.95 15.57
CA GLU A 131 6.16 -6.39 15.82
C GLU A 131 6.77 -7.11 14.60
N ALA A 132 6.42 -6.71 13.38
CA ALA A 132 7.08 -7.23 12.18
C ALA A 132 8.57 -6.86 12.15
N HIS A 133 8.90 -5.62 12.52
CA HIS A 133 10.29 -5.17 12.59
C HIS A 133 11.09 -5.87 13.71
N LYS A 134 10.48 -6.19 14.84
CA LYS A 134 11.12 -7.02 15.89
C LYS A 134 11.43 -8.42 15.36
N THR A 135 10.48 -9.04 14.66
CA THR A 135 10.67 -10.37 14.05
C THR A 135 11.77 -10.38 13.00
N LEU A 136 11.88 -9.31 12.21
CA LEU A 136 12.89 -9.17 11.15
C LEU A 136 14.24 -8.63 11.65
N GLY A 137 14.36 -8.25 12.92
CA GLY A 137 15.58 -7.65 13.46
C GLY A 137 15.87 -6.23 12.96
N THR A 138 14.85 -5.51 12.49
CA THR A 138 14.98 -4.16 11.92
C THR A 138 14.31 -3.08 12.78
N TYR A 139 13.97 -3.41 14.04
CA TYR A 139 13.19 -2.52 14.90
C TYR A 139 13.88 -1.20 15.21
N ASP A 140 15.19 -1.21 15.42
CA ASP A 140 15.93 -0.03 15.85
C ASP A 140 16.00 1.05 14.77
N LYS A 141 16.07 0.65 13.51
CA LYS A 141 16.28 1.54 12.37
C LYS A 141 15.08 1.62 11.41
N GLY A 142 14.28 0.59 11.35
CA GLY A 142 13.24 0.43 10.32
C GLY A 142 13.84 0.01 8.97
N THR A 143 13.05 0.20 7.92
CA THR A 143 13.42 -0.10 6.53
C THR A 143 13.04 1.02 5.58
N VAL A 144 13.59 1.01 4.37
CA VAL A 144 13.01 1.68 3.21
C VAL A 144 12.00 0.73 2.58
N ARG A 145 10.79 1.20 2.32
CA ARG A 145 9.73 0.44 1.67
C ARG A 145 9.38 1.04 0.33
N LEU A 146 9.48 0.23 -0.70
CA LEU A 146 9.02 0.48 -2.05
C LEU A 146 7.69 -0.27 -2.27
N ALA A 147 6.74 0.37 -2.90
CA ALA A 147 5.42 -0.22 -3.16
C ALA A 147 4.92 0.25 -4.53
N PRO A 148 5.38 -0.38 -5.63
CA PRO A 148 4.91 -0.05 -6.96
C PRO A 148 3.43 -0.34 -7.09
N GLY A 149 2.72 0.58 -7.71
CA GLY A 149 1.30 0.46 -8.01
C GLY A 149 1.03 0.05 -9.46
N PRO A 150 -0.24 -0.08 -9.84
CA PRO A 150 -0.63 -0.55 -11.18
C PRO A 150 -0.23 0.42 -12.31
N PHE A 151 0.02 1.68 -11.99
CA PHE A 151 0.39 2.72 -12.96
C PHE A 151 1.91 2.89 -13.14
N ASN A 152 2.72 2.22 -12.31
CA ASN A 152 4.17 2.21 -12.49
C ASN A 152 4.57 1.36 -13.71
N THR A 153 5.74 1.63 -14.25
CA THR A 153 6.32 0.93 -15.39
C THR A 153 7.51 0.06 -14.98
N ASN A 154 7.89 -0.90 -15.83
CA ASN A 154 9.10 -1.70 -15.60
C ASN A 154 10.37 -0.83 -15.63
N GLN A 155 10.41 0.19 -16.50
CA GLN A 155 11.52 1.13 -16.57
C GLN A 155 11.71 1.92 -15.26
N GLU A 156 10.63 2.31 -14.59
CA GLU A 156 10.74 2.94 -13.27
C GLU A 156 11.32 1.99 -12.23
N MET A 157 11.06 0.69 -12.32
CA MET A 157 11.66 -0.30 -11.42
C MET A 157 13.17 -0.42 -11.66
N GLU A 158 13.61 -0.42 -12.92
CA GLU A 158 15.03 -0.40 -13.29
C GLU A 158 15.70 0.87 -12.76
N GLN A 159 15.07 2.02 -12.90
CA GLN A 159 15.57 3.29 -12.34
C GLN A 159 15.71 3.25 -10.82
N VAL A 160 14.79 2.61 -10.12
CA VAL A 160 14.92 2.39 -8.66
C VAL A 160 16.16 1.57 -8.34
N VAL A 161 16.37 0.47 -9.05
CA VAL A 161 17.56 -0.39 -8.85
C VAL A 161 18.86 0.39 -9.11
N GLU A 162 18.92 1.13 -10.21
CA GLU A 162 20.07 1.97 -10.55
C GLU A 162 20.36 3.03 -9.49
N ALA A 163 19.30 3.71 -9.01
CA ALA A 163 19.43 4.73 -7.98
C ALA A 163 19.94 4.14 -6.65
N VAL A 164 19.46 2.95 -6.26
CA VAL A 164 19.94 2.27 -5.05
C VAL A 164 21.39 1.80 -5.24
N ALA A 165 21.74 1.26 -6.40
CA ALA A 165 23.10 0.82 -6.71
C ALA A 165 24.10 1.97 -6.74
N SER A 166 23.66 3.16 -7.18
CA SER A 166 24.49 4.37 -7.23
C SER A 166 24.62 5.09 -5.88
N PHE A 167 23.91 4.61 -4.86
CA PHE A 167 23.98 5.21 -3.53
C PHE A 167 25.32 4.87 -2.86
N GLU A 168 26.21 5.83 -2.82
CA GLU A 168 27.42 5.75 -2.01
C GLU A 168 27.07 6.05 -0.56
N GLY A 169 27.01 5.03 0.27
CA GLY A 169 26.85 5.17 1.72
C GLY A 169 27.94 6.06 2.29
N GLY A 170 27.78 7.38 2.18
CA GLY A 170 28.83 8.35 2.42
C GLY A 170 29.42 8.23 3.81
N ARG A 171 30.68 7.97 3.89
CA ARG A 171 31.52 8.30 5.02
C ARG A 171 31.54 9.84 5.15
N ARG A 172 30.77 10.37 6.07
CA ARG A 172 31.01 11.67 6.71
C ARG A 172 30.80 11.53 8.19
#